data_1cc0510e9245e444e5500ab7d8ceb543
#
_entry.id   1cc0510e9245e444e5500ab7d8ceb543
#
_cell.length_a   1.000
_cell.length_b   1.000
_cell.length_c   1.000
_cell.angle_alpha   90.00
_cell.angle_beta   90.00
_cell.angle_gamma   90.00
#
_symmetry.space_group_name_H-M   'P 1'
#
loop_
_entity.id
_entity.type
_entity.pdbx_description
1 polymer ?
#
loop_
_entity_poly.entity_id
_entity_poly.type
_entity_poly.pdbx_seq_one_letter_code
_entity_poly.pdbx_strand_id
1 'polypeptide(L)'
;VYCTRCGAQNPSSSAFCSKCGNRLTTVAEVHTQAPVYTQANPNNSNPYSYVNQQNSYSTNSYTGYQGVGLDADLQLLVRTKTEYYIPKFQELKSQNKQTSWNWPAFLVAPYWMIYRKMYGYGAAVLGINFILSLIGSGFLSLVSLAGYIVLGIFANSIYMKFLEGKANQAKAMNEPYKSQFIAQNGGVNTTATVLTIVGYALLVIIFSV
;
A
#
# COMPACT_ATOMS: atom_id res chain seq x y z
N VAL A 1 12.52 -0.61 26.00
CA VAL A 1 11.05 -0.65 26.02
C VAL A 1 10.53 -1.86 25.25
N TYR A 2 9.39 -2.41 25.68
CA TYR A 2 8.74 -3.50 24.94
C TYR A 2 7.64 -2.95 24.02
N CYS A 3 7.56 -3.49 22.83
CA CYS A 3 6.51 -3.12 21.90
C CYS A 3 5.15 -3.68 22.33
N THR A 4 4.16 -2.84 22.55
CA THR A 4 2.81 -3.24 22.98
C THR A 4 2.07 -4.06 21.90
N ARG A 5 2.51 -4.00 20.64
CA ARG A 5 1.88 -4.73 19.54
C ARG A 5 2.43 -6.13 19.30
N CYS A 6 3.75 -6.35 19.48
CA CYS A 6 4.39 -7.63 19.14
C CYS A 6 5.29 -8.19 20.24
N GLY A 7 5.40 -7.53 21.41
CA GLY A 7 6.21 -7.95 22.54
C GLY A 7 7.72 -7.84 22.35
N ALA A 8 8.22 -7.38 21.21
CA ALA A 8 9.65 -7.29 20.96
C ALA A 8 10.32 -6.22 21.84
N GLN A 9 11.48 -6.54 22.39
CA GLN A 9 12.31 -5.60 23.15
C GLN A 9 13.03 -4.66 22.17
N ASN A 10 13.03 -3.36 22.49
CA ASN A 10 13.67 -2.31 21.71
C ASN A 10 14.48 -1.38 22.63
N PRO A 11 15.52 -0.71 22.12
CA PRO A 11 16.22 0.34 22.88
C PRO A 11 15.25 1.42 23.36
N SER A 12 15.53 2.02 24.51
CA SER A 12 14.66 3.06 25.11
C SER A 12 14.59 4.34 24.26
N SER A 13 15.57 4.57 23.39
CA SER A 13 15.64 5.69 22.47
C SER A 13 14.94 5.44 21.13
N SER A 14 14.41 4.24 20.89
CA SER A 14 13.79 3.89 19.61
C SER A 14 12.37 4.44 19.51
N ALA A 15 12.10 5.27 18.50
CA ALA A 15 10.76 5.78 18.21
C ALA A 15 9.83 4.72 17.62
N PHE A 16 10.39 3.67 17.01
CA PHE A 16 9.63 2.60 16.34
C PHE A 16 10.20 1.23 16.67
N CYS A 17 9.33 0.24 16.72
CA CYS A 17 9.71 -1.16 16.94
C CYS A 17 10.47 -1.72 15.74
N SER A 18 11.68 -2.24 15.97
CA SER A 18 12.52 -2.84 14.92
C SER A 18 11.90 -4.10 14.29
N LYS A 19 10.99 -4.79 15.00
CA LYS A 19 10.37 -6.03 14.53
C LYS A 19 9.07 -5.81 13.73
N CYS A 20 8.23 -4.85 14.11
CA CYS A 20 6.90 -4.69 13.51
C CYS A 20 6.58 -3.26 13.04
N GLY A 21 7.52 -2.31 13.19
CA GLY A 21 7.35 -0.92 12.79
C GLY A 21 6.35 -0.11 13.64
N ASN A 22 5.79 -0.68 14.72
CA ASN A 22 4.87 0.03 15.57
C ASN A 22 5.59 1.14 16.35
N ARG A 23 4.95 2.31 16.50
CA ARG A 23 5.49 3.43 17.27
C ARG A 23 5.58 3.03 18.76
N LEU A 24 6.74 3.31 19.37
CA LEU A 24 6.99 3.08 20.79
C LEU A 24 6.78 4.41 21.52
N THR A 25 5.84 4.43 22.47
CA THR A 25 5.67 5.56 23.38
C THR A 25 6.76 5.48 24.44
N THR A 26 7.72 6.40 24.44
CA THR A 26 8.66 6.56 25.54
C THR A 26 7.95 7.28 26.68
N VAL A 27 8.17 6.81 27.91
CA VAL A 27 7.51 7.31 29.14
C VAL A 27 7.78 8.81 29.42
N ALA A 28 8.66 9.44 28.63
CA ALA A 28 9.02 10.86 28.79
C ALA A 28 7.96 11.85 28.28
N GLU A 29 6.97 11.42 27.49
CA GLU A 29 5.94 12.32 26.94
C GLU A 29 4.67 12.46 27.80
N VAL A 30 4.59 11.80 28.96
CA VAL A 30 3.38 11.79 29.82
C VAL A 30 3.31 12.98 30.79
N HIS A 31 4.36 13.81 30.91
CA HIS A 31 4.43 14.80 32.01
C HIS A 31 4.40 16.29 31.60
N THR A 32 3.82 16.69 30.48
CA THR A 32 3.65 18.14 30.21
C THR A 32 2.35 18.47 29.48
N GLN A 33 1.21 18.05 30.01
CA GLN A 33 -0.04 18.77 29.76
C GLN A 33 -0.85 18.83 31.04
N ALA A 34 -0.83 20.02 31.65
CA ALA A 34 -1.73 20.36 32.74
C ALA A 34 -3.19 20.26 32.23
N PRO A 35 -4.14 19.78 33.06
CA PRO A 35 -5.53 19.69 32.66
C PRO A 35 -6.09 21.10 32.41
N VAL A 36 -6.46 21.39 31.19
CA VAL A 36 -7.25 22.58 30.86
C VAL A 36 -8.66 22.33 31.38
N TYR A 37 -9.00 22.96 32.48
CA TYR A 37 -10.38 23.01 32.99
C TYR A 37 -11.18 23.91 32.04
N THR A 38 -11.90 23.36 31.10
CA THR A 38 -12.95 24.07 30.39
C THR A 38 -14.17 24.21 31.33
N GLN A 39 -14.56 25.46 31.59
CA GLN A 39 -15.73 25.82 32.38
C GLN A 39 -16.98 25.10 31.86
N ALA A 40 -17.68 24.43 32.76
CA ALA A 40 -18.96 23.81 32.48
C ALA A 40 -20.00 24.88 32.11
N ASN A 41 -20.67 24.69 31.00
CA ASN A 41 -21.86 25.45 30.61
C ASN A 41 -23.04 24.94 31.45
N PRO A 42 -23.70 25.79 32.27
CA PRO A 42 -24.68 25.33 33.23
C PRO A 42 -26.06 24.96 32.67
N ASN A 43 -26.22 24.90 31.33
CA ASN A 43 -27.54 24.69 30.70
C ASN A 43 -27.68 23.40 29.89
N ASN A 44 -26.88 22.36 30.14
CA ASN A 44 -27.10 21.07 29.48
C ASN A 44 -27.29 19.95 30.50
N SER A 45 -28.55 19.63 30.80
CA SER A 45 -28.95 18.57 31.74
C SER A 45 -29.11 17.21 31.07
N ASN A 46 -28.17 16.78 30.24
CA ASN A 46 -28.17 15.42 29.69
C ASN A 46 -26.99 14.61 30.26
N PRO A 47 -27.19 13.68 31.23
CA PRO A 47 -26.11 12.92 31.87
C PRO A 47 -25.52 11.81 30.96
N TYR A 48 -25.97 11.64 29.74
CA TYR A 48 -25.50 10.60 28.79
C TYR A 48 -24.90 11.15 27.52
N SER A 49 -24.41 12.39 27.49
CA SER A 49 -23.58 12.83 26.37
C SER A 49 -22.20 12.15 26.48
N TYR A 50 -22.08 10.94 25.96
CA TYR A 50 -20.79 10.41 25.60
C TYR A 50 -20.19 11.41 24.61
N VAL A 51 -19.21 12.17 25.10
CA VAL A 51 -18.31 12.96 24.25
C VAL A 51 -17.72 12.00 23.26
N ASN A 52 -18.20 12.07 22.03
CA ASN A 52 -17.59 11.44 20.90
C ASN A 52 -16.23 12.12 20.76
N GLN A 53 -15.22 11.65 21.51
CA GLN A 53 -13.83 11.94 21.22
C GLN A 53 -13.62 11.38 19.83
N GLN A 54 -13.87 12.19 18.82
CA GLN A 54 -13.18 12.06 17.57
C GLN A 54 -11.71 12.01 17.95
N ASN A 55 -11.18 10.77 18.03
CA ASN A 55 -9.77 10.55 17.94
C ASN A 55 -9.36 11.18 16.60
N SER A 56 -9.02 12.45 16.67
CA SER A 56 -8.14 13.08 15.70
C SER A 56 -6.88 12.24 15.74
N TYR A 57 -6.82 11.22 14.90
CA TYR A 57 -5.55 10.62 14.53
C TYR A 57 -4.73 11.80 14.02
N SER A 58 -3.86 12.26 14.91
CA SER A 58 -2.87 13.29 14.59
C SER A 58 -2.07 12.76 13.41
N THR A 59 -2.42 13.20 12.22
CA THR A 59 -1.72 13.01 10.95
C THR A 59 -0.37 13.74 10.95
N ASN A 60 0.26 13.89 12.12
CA ASN A 60 1.48 14.65 12.32
C ASN A 60 2.76 13.84 12.06
N SER A 61 2.81 13.01 11.02
CA SER A 61 4.09 12.43 10.57
C SER A 61 4.28 12.34 9.06
N TYR A 62 3.35 12.88 8.26
CA TYR A 62 3.53 13.03 6.80
C TYR A 62 3.37 14.50 6.38
N THR A 63 3.93 15.42 7.15
CA THR A 63 4.01 16.84 6.81
C THR A 63 5.04 17.07 5.71
N GLY A 64 4.77 16.60 4.50
CA GLY A 64 5.60 16.84 3.34
C GLY A 64 4.85 16.84 2.02
N TYR A 65 3.71 16.18 1.97
CA TYR A 65 2.93 16.04 0.73
C TYR A 65 1.45 16.37 0.93
N GLN A 66 1.15 17.59 1.38
CA GLN A 66 -0.17 18.17 1.17
C GLN A 66 -0.30 18.55 -0.32
N GLY A 67 -0.24 17.55 -1.18
CA GLY A 67 -0.52 17.67 -2.61
C GLY A 67 -2.01 17.47 -2.82
N VAL A 68 -2.63 18.47 -3.37
CA VAL A 68 -4.01 18.52 -3.83
C VAL A 68 -4.41 17.18 -4.48
N GLY A 69 -5.39 16.47 -3.90
CA GLY A 69 -6.21 15.51 -4.65
C GLY A 69 -5.98 14.01 -4.48
N LEU A 70 -5.03 13.54 -3.64
CA LEU A 70 -4.93 12.10 -3.33
C LEU A 70 -5.68 11.74 -2.05
N ASP A 71 -6.49 10.70 -2.15
CA ASP A 71 -7.24 10.12 -1.05
C ASP A 71 -6.31 9.59 0.07
N ALA A 72 -6.62 9.89 1.33
CA ALA A 72 -5.86 9.42 2.48
C ALA A 72 -5.82 7.89 2.56
N ASP A 73 -6.94 7.21 2.27
CA ASP A 73 -6.99 5.75 2.27
C ASP A 73 -6.10 5.14 1.18
N LEU A 74 -5.99 5.81 0.01
CA LEU A 74 -5.07 5.41 -1.05
C LEU A 74 -3.61 5.52 -0.60
N GLN A 75 -3.24 6.60 0.10
CA GLN A 75 -1.89 6.75 0.63
C GLN A 75 -1.55 5.65 1.65
N LEU A 76 -2.51 5.30 2.53
CA LEU A 76 -2.37 4.21 3.49
C LEU A 76 -2.24 2.84 2.82
N LEU A 77 -2.88 2.63 1.67
CA LEU A 77 -2.77 1.39 0.89
C LEU A 77 -1.42 1.22 0.20
N VAL A 78 -0.75 2.30 -0.22
CA VAL A 78 0.60 2.23 -0.83
C VAL A 78 1.62 1.63 0.15
N ARG A 79 1.68 2.06 1.40
CA ARG A 79 2.53 1.65 2.53
C ARG A 79 4.04 1.65 2.29
N THR A 80 4.51 1.14 1.16
CA THR A 80 5.94 0.98 0.84
C THR A 80 6.29 1.75 -0.41
N LYS A 81 7.45 2.45 -0.37
CA LYS A 81 7.90 3.32 -1.46
C LYS A 81 6.91 4.48 -1.73
N THR A 82 6.34 5.02 -0.66
CA THR A 82 5.42 6.17 -0.72
C THR A 82 6.09 7.38 -1.36
N GLU A 83 7.38 7.60 -1.07
CA GLU A 83 8.21 8.66 -1.64
C GLU A 83 8.34 8.58 -3.18
N TYR A 84 8.13 7.41 -3.77
CA TYR A 84 8.11 7.21 -5.22
C TYR A 84 6.69 7.29 -5.80
N TYR A 85 5.73 6.55 -5.19
CA TYR A 85 4.40 6.41 -5.78
C TYR A 85 3.51 7.62 -5.57
N ILE A 86 3.56 8.27 -4.40
CA ILE A 86 2.66 9.39 -4.10
C ILE A 86 2.86 10.56 -5.06
N PRO A 87 4.10 11.05 -5.32
CA PRO A 87 4.33 12.10 -6.31
C PRO A 87 3.92 11.69 -7.73
N LYS A 88 4.15 10.42 -8.12
CA LYS A 88 3.73 9.90 -9.43
C LYS A 88 2.21 9.88 -9.59
N PHE A 89 1.48 9.48 -8.58
CA PHE A 89 0.02 9.47 -8.60
C PHE A 89 -0.56 10.89 -8.62
N GLN A 90 0.07 11.82 -7.90
CA GLN A 90 -0.29 13.25 -7.95
C GLN A 90 -0.08 13.83 -9.35
N GLU A 91 1.07 13.54 -9.97
CA GLU A 91 1.36 13.95 -11.35
C GLU A 91 0.33 13.40 -12.34
N LEU A 92 0.02 12.10 -12.26
CA LEU A 92 -0.96 11.44 -13.11
C LEU A 92 -2.35 12.09 -12.97
N LYS A 93 -2.77 12.38 -11.74
CA LYS A 93 -4.08 13.03 -11.47
C LYS A 93 -4.12 14.49 -11.89
N SER A 94 -3.15 15.30 -11.46
CA SER A 94 -3.16 16.74 -11.69
C SER A 94 -3.03 17.10 -13.17
N GLN A 95 -2.29 16.31 -13.93
CA GLN A 95 -2.06 16.53 -15.37
C GLN A 95 -2.97 15.68 -16.26
N ASN A 96 -3.92 14.93 -15.67
CA ASN A 96 -4.77 13.97 -16.39
C ASN A 96 -3.97 13.04 -17.32
N LYS A 97 -2.75 12.67 -16.89
CA LYS A 97 -1.88 11.76 -17.63
C LYS A 97 -2.24 10.30 -17.34
N GLN A 98 -2.04 9.45 -18.33
CA GLN A 98 -2.20 8.00 -18.18
C GLN A 98 -0.85 7.26 -18.17
N THR A 99 0.24 7.95 -18.48
CA THR A 99 1.55 7.35 -18.68
C THR A 99 2.57 7.84 -17.65
N SER A 100 3.31 6.91 -17.08
CA SER A 100 4.41 7.18 -16.16
C SER A 100 5.32 5.97 -16.12
N TRP A 101 6.62 6.14 -16.43
CA TRP A 101 7.55 5.03 -16.53
C TRP A 101 7.77 4.33 -15.18
N ASN A 102 7.74 2.98 -15.20
CA ASN A 102 7.98 2.12 -14.05
C ASN A 102 8.99 1.02 -14.42
N TRP A 103 10.25 1.18 -14.00
CA TRP A 103 11.32 0.23 -14.29
C TRP A 103 11.05 -1.19 -13.80
N PRO A 104 10.63 -1.42 -12.54
CA PRO A 104 10.26 -2.75 -12.07
C PRO A 104 9.18 -3.42 -12.91
N ALA A 105 8.15 -2.67 -13.31
CA ALA A 105 7.10 -3.23 -14.15
C ALA A 105 7.58 -3.53 -15.58
N PHE A 106 8.48 -2.72 -16.13
CA PHE A 106 9.10 -3.02 -17.43
C PHE A 106 9.93 -4.31 -17.39
N LEU A 107 10.75 -4.50 -16.35
CA LEU A 107 11.69 -5.62 -16.27
C LEU A 107 11.01 -6.93 -15.86
N VAL A 108 10.09 -6.87 -14.89
CA VAL A 108 9.52 -8.05 -14.21
C VAL A 108 8.02 -7.87 -13.92
N ALA A 109 7.25 -7.35 -14.90
CA ALA A 109 5.84 -6.96 -14.73
C ALA A 109 4.99 -7.93 -13.88
N PRO A 110 4.88 -9.24 -14.18
CA PRO A 110 3.98 -10.12 -13.46
C PRO A 110 4.38 -10.25 -11.99
N TYR A 111 5.67 -10.35 -11.70
CA TYR A 111 6.18 -10.47 -10.33
C TYR A 111 6.04 -9.16 -9.56
N TRP A 112 6.25 -8.02 -10.22
CA TRP A 112 5.98 -6.71 -9.62
C TRP A 112 4.49 -6.54 -9.28
N MET A 113 3.59 -6.97 -10.15
CA MET A 113 2.14 -6.92 -9.89
C MET A 113 1.75 -7.80 -8.70
N ILE A 114 2.25 -9.04 -8.64
CA ILE A 114 2.01 -9.95 -7.51
C ILE A 114 2.61 -9.38 -6.22
N TYR A 115 3.81 -8.81 -6.28
CA TYR A 115 4.44 -8.12 -5.16
C TYR A 115 3.57 -6.99 -4.63
N ARG A 116 2.90 -6.23 -5.51
CA ARG A 116 1.95 -5.16 -5.17
C ARG A 116 0.53 -5.66 -4.87
N LYS A 117 0.35 -6.96 -4.66
CA LYS A 117 -0.95 -7.61 -4.38
C LYS A 117 -1.99 -7.48 -5.50
N MET A 118 -1.56 -7.15 -6.70
CA MET A 118 -2.39 -7.13 -7.92
C MET A 118 -2.44 -8.54 -8.54
N TYR A 119 -2.86 -9.54 -7.76
CA TYR A 119 -2.73 -10.96 -8.12
C TYR A 119 -3.38 -11.32 -9.46
N GLY A 120 -4.59 -10.81 -9.73
CA GLY A 120 -5.30 -11.08 -10.98
C GLY A 120 -4.54 -10.55 -12.21
N TYR A 121 -3.98 -9.34 -12.11
CA TYR A 121 -3.18 -8.76 -13.20
C TYR A 121 -1.87 -9.54 -13.41
N GLY A 122 -1.17 -9.87 -12.34
CA GLY A 122 0.06 -10.65 -12.41
C GLY A 122 -0.16 -12.04 -12.99
N ALA A 123 -1.20 -12.74 -12.56
CA ALA A 123 -1.58 -14.05 -13.08
C ALA A 123 -1.96 -14.00 -14.57
N ALA A 124 -2.69 -12.97 -15.00
CA ALA A 124 -3.03 -12.79 -16.41
C ALA A 124 -1.77 -12.61 -17.29
N VAL A 125 -0.82 -11.77 -16.85
CA VAL A 125 0.44 -11.57 -17.58
C VAL A 125 1.27 -12.86 -17.63
N LEU A 126 1.35 -13.62 -16.52
CA LEU A 126 2.03 -14.92 -16.51
C LEU A 126 1.37 -15.93 -17.44
N GLY A 127 0.03 -16.00 -17.44
CA GLY A 127 -0.72 -16.88 -18.34
C GLY A 127 -0.48 -16.55 -19.82
N ILE A 128 -0.51 -15.26 -20.17
CA ILE A 128 -0.22 -14.81 -21.54
C ILE A 128 1.23 -15.21 -21.93
N ASN A 129 2.21 -14.94 -21.09
CA ASN A 129 3.60 -15.31 -21.34
C ASN A 129 3.77 -16.83 -21.51
N PHE A 130 3.09 -17.61 -20.68
CA PHE A 130 3.11 -19.07 -20.79
C PHE A 130 2.54 -19.56 -22.11
N ILE A 131 1.37 -19.04 -22.54
CA ILE A 131 0.74 -19.39 -23.82
C ILE A 131 1.68 -19.01 -24.98
N LEU A 132 2.26 -17.80 -24.95
CA LEU A 132 3.19 -17.35 -25.99
C LEU A 132 4.45 -18.25 -26.06
N SER A 133 4.93 -18.77 -24.92
CA SER A 133 6.08 -19.67 -24.87
C SER A 133 5.80 -21.04 -25.52
N LEU A 134 4.57 -21.53 -25.41
CA LEU A 134 4.15 -22.80 -26.05
C LEU A 134 4.11 -22.72 -27.57
N ILE A 135 3.85 -21.53 -28.15
CA ILE A 135 3.79 -21.34 -29.61
C ILE A 135 5.19 -21.25 -30.23
N GLY A 136 6.20 -20.89 -29.47
CA GLY A 136 7.62 -21.08 -29.80
C GLY A 136 8.17 -20.28 -31.00
N SER A 137 7.57 -19.16 -31.44
CA SER A 137 8.10 -18.39 -32.56
C SER A 137 8.92 -17.18 -32.09
N GLY A 138 10.03 -16.86 -32.77
CA GLY A 138 10.84 -15.68 -32.46
C GLY A 138 10.07 -14.36 -32.57
N PHE A 139 9.06 -14.29 -33.45
CA PHE A 139 8.16 -13.16 -33.56
C PHE A 139 7.39 -12.90 -32.26
N LEU A 140 6.94 -13.94 -31.56
CA LEU A 140 6.20 -13.82 -30.30
C LEU A 140 7.07 -13.30 -29.16
N SER A 141 8.38 -13.50 -29.21
CA SER A 141 9.32 -12.89 -28.25
C SER A 141 9.35 -11.35 -28.41
N LEU A 142 9.26 -10.84 -29.63
CA LEU A 142 9.14 -9.39 -29.88
C LEU A 142 7.79 -8.84 -29.39
N VAL A 143 6.71 -9.58 -29.57
CA VAL A 143 5.38 -9.22 -29.03
C VAL A 143 5.41 -9.14 -27.51
N SER A 144 6.04 -10.11 -26.84
CA SER A 144 6.23 -10.08 -25.38
C SER A 144 7.03 -8.86 -24.95
N LEU A 145 8.15 -8.55 -25.63
CA LEU A 145 8.95 -7.37 -25.32
C LEU A 145 8.14 -6.07 -25.47
N ALA A 146 7.37 -5.94 -26.54
CA ALA A 146 6.48 -4.80 -26.74
C ALA A 146 5.45 -4.70 -25.62
N GLY A 147 4.86 -5.82 -25.16
CA GLY A 147 3.97 -5.89 -24.01
C GLY A 147 4.61 -5.39 -22.73
N TYR A 148 5.86 -5.77 -22.45
CA TYR A 148 6.59 -5.28 -21.27
C TYR A 148 6.89 -3.78 -21.35
N ILE A 149 7.17 -3.22 -22.53
CA ILE A 149 7.33 -1.77 -22.72
C ILE A 149 6.00 -1.06 -22.40
N VAL A 150 4.88 -1.55 -22.91
CA VAL A 150 3.55 -1.00 -22.63
C VAL A 150 3.26 -1.06 -21.12
N LEU A 151 3.51 -2.19 -20.47
CA LEU A 151 3.35 -2.32 -19.03
C LEU A 151 4.28 -1.35 -18.27
N GLY A 152 5.52 -1.15 -18.70
CA GLY A 152 6.43 -0.16 -18.13
C GLY A 152 5.89 1.27 -18.18
N ILE A 153 5.18 1.61 -19.25
CA ILE A 153 4.59 2.95 -19.45
C ILE A 153 3.33 3.14 -18.60
N PHE A 154 2.45 2.14 -18.51
CA PHE A 154 1.13 2.26 -17.89
C PHE A 154 1.03 1.72 -16.46
N ALA A 155 2.04 1.00 -15.96
CA ALA A 155 1.98 0.30 -14.69
C ALA A 155 1.63 1.19 -13.49
N ASN A 156 2.17 2.41 -13.41
CA ASN A 156 1.86 3.33 -12.32
C ASN A 156 0.38 3.77 -12.36
N SER A 157 -0.18 4.00 -13.54
CA SER A 157 -1.59 4.34 -13.72
C SER A 157 -2.51 3.17 -13.37
N ILE A 158 -2.17 1.96 -13.82
CA ILE A 158 -2.89 0.73 -13.48
C ILE A 158 -2.88 0.50 -11.98
N TYR A 159 -1.72 0.66 -11.33
CA TYR A 159 -1.58 0.50 -9.88
C TYR A 159 -2.38 1.56 -9.11
N MET A 160 -2.34 2.82 -9.54
CA MET A 160 -3.14 3.89 -8.94
C MET A 160 -4.64 3.55 -9.00
N LYS A 161 -5.16 3.19 -10.19
CA LYS A 161 -6.58 2.82 -10.36
C LYS A 161 -6.96 1.59 -9.53
N PHE A 162 -6.09 0.60 -9.44
CA PHE A 162 -6.28 -0.57 -8.57
C PHE A 162 -6.43 -0.14 -7.10
N LEU A 163 -5.54 0.73 -6.60
CA LEU A 163 -5.62 1.24 -5.24
C LEU A 163 -6.82 2.16 -5.00
N GLU A 164 -7.23 2.96 -5.98
CA GLU A 164 -8.47 3.76 -5.92
C GLU A 164 -9.71 2.86 -5.74
N GLY A 165 -9.77 1.74 -6.47
CA GLY A 165 -10.81 0.74 -6.27
C GLY A 165 -10.82 0.17 -4.85
N LYS A 166 -9.65 -0.11 -4.27
CA LYS A 166 -9.51 -0.56 -2.88
C LYS A 166 -9.86 0.55 -1.86
N ALA A 167 -9.44 1.78 -2.10
CA ALA A 167 -9.79 2.92 -1.26
C ALA A 167 -11.31 3.15 -1.24
N ASN A 168 -11.97 3.05 -2.39
CA ASN A 168 -13.43 3.18 -2.47
C ASN A 168 -14.14 2.04 -1.72
N GLN A 169 -13.63 0.80 -1.76
CA GLN A 169 -14.15 -0.29 -0.94
C GLN A 169 -13.97 -0.01 0.56
N ALA A 170 -12.80 0.50 0.96
CA ALA A 170 -12.52 0.86 2.35
C ALA A 170 -13.46 1.96 2.88
N LYS A 171 -13.80 2.95 2.06
CA LYS A 171 -14.72 4.04 2.43
C LYS A 171 -16.15 3.56 2.74
N ALA A 172 -16.56 2.45 2.16
CA ALA A 172 -17.87 1.85 2.43
C ALA A 172 -17.91 1.06 3.75
N MET A 173 -16.78 0.93 4.45
CA MET A 173 -16.64 0.16 5.68
C MET A 173 -16.55 1.08 6.88
N ASN A 174 -17.13 0.64 8.01
CA ASN A 174 -16.96 1.28 9.32
C ASN A 174 -15.73 0.73 10.06
N GLU A 175 -15.19 1.50 11.01
CA GLU A 175 -14.15 0.99 11.92
C GLU A 175 -14.74 -0.09 12.84
N PRO A 176 -13.97 -1.17 13.20
CA PRO A 176 -12.55 -1.38 12.88
C PRO A 176 -12.30 -2.11 11.53
N TYR A 177 -13.33 -2.48 10.80
CA TYR A 177 -13.22 -3.27 9.56
C TYR A 177 -12.44 -2.52 8.46
N LYS A 178 -12.62 -1.21 8.36
CA LYS A 178 -11.88 -0.35 7.44
C LYS A 178 -10.37 -0.45 7.65
N SER A 179 -9.93 -0.28 8.90
CA SER A 179 -8.50 -0.37 9.26
C SER A 179 -7.91 -1.75 8.96
N GLN A 180 -8.66 -2.82 9.25
CA GLN A 180 -8.26 -4.19 8.92
C GLN A 180 -8.16 -4.42 7.41
N PHE A 181 -9.14 -3.93 6.65
CA PHE A 181 -9.14 -4.04 5.19
C PHE A 181 -7.92 -3.36 4.58
N ILE A 182 -7.61 -2.12 4.99
CA ILE A 182 -6.44 -1.37 4.53
C ILE A 182 -5.15 -2.11 4.92
N ALA A 183 -5.07 -2.66 6.12
CA ALA A 183 -3.91 -3.42 6.59
C ALA A 183 -3.67 -4.69 5.76
N GLN A 184 -4.72 -5.40 5.39
CA GLN A 184 -4.64 -6.65 4.61
C GLN A 184 -4.39 -6.40 3.12
N ASN A 185 -5.00 -5.38 2.54
CA ASN A 185 -4.95 -5.11 1.09
C ASN A 185 -3.82 -4.17 0.67
N GLY A 186 -3.28 -3.35 1.59
CA GLY A 186 -2.17 -2.43 1.32
C GLY A 186 -0.78 -3.09 1.40
N GLY A 187 0.21 -2.34 0.91
CA GLY A 187 1.62 -2.72 0.97
C GLY A 187 2.00 -3.78 -0.07
N VAL A 188 2.86 -4.71 0.34
CA VAL A 188 3.49 -5.70 -0.55
C VAL A 188 3.36 -7.11 0.02
N ASN A 189 3.52 -8.12 -0.85
CA ASN A 189 3.57 -9.53 -0.46
C ASN A 189 4.78 -10.23 -1.09
N THR A 190 5.90 -10.22 -0.37
CA THR A 190 7.16 -10.85 -0.79
C THR A 190 7.02 -12.36 -0.89
N THR A 191 6.32 -12.99 0.06
CA THR A 191 6.13 -14.45 0.09
C THR A 191 5.39 -14.93 -1.15
N ALA A 192 4.28 -14.29 -1.52
CA ALA A 192 3.54 -14.64 -2.73
C ALA A 192 4.40 -14.46 -3.98
N THR A 193 5.24 -13.42 -4.04
CA THR A 193 6.14 -13.19 -5.17
C THR A 193 7.16 -14.31 -5.31
N VAL A 194 7.84 -14.69 -4.23
CA VAL A 194 8.84 -15.78 -4.23
C VAL A 194 8.20 -17.10 -4.65
N LEU A 195 7.05 -17.45 -4.05
CA LEU A 195 6.33 -18.67 -4.41
C LEU A 195 5.91 -18.69 -5.89
N THR A 196 5.50 -17.54 -6.43
CA THR A 196 5.16 -17.43 -7.85
C THR A 196 6.37 -17.61 -8.76
N ILE A 197 7.52 -17.01 -8.42
CA ILE A 197 8.76 -17.19 -9.19
C ILE A 197 9.15 -18.66 -9.24
N VAL A 198 9.20 -19.33 -8.09
CA VAL A 198 9.56 -20.74 -7.99
C VAL A 198 8.55 -21.62 -8.73
N GLY A 199 7.26 -21.42 -8.50
CA GLY A 199 6.19 -22.20 -9.13
C GLY A 199 6.18 -22.03 -10.66
N TYR A 200 6.36 -20.81 -11.17
CA TYR A 200 6.43 -20.56 -12.60
C TYR A 200 7.68 -21.18 -13.25
N ALA A 201 8.84 -21.11 -12.58
CA ALA A 201 10.06 -21.75 -13.05
C ALA A 201 9.90 -23.27 -13.16
N LEU A 202 9.31 -23.91 -12.14
CA LEU A 202 9.03 -25.36 -12.17
C LEU A 202 8.06 -25.73 -13.31
N LEU A 203 7.00 -24.93 -13.49
CA LEU A 203 6.04 -25.13 -14.57
C LEU A 203 6.72 -25.06 -15.94
N VAL A 204 7.56 -24.05 -16.19
CA VAL A 204 8.31 -23.93 -17.45
C VAL A 204 9.22 -25.14 -17.66
N ILE A 205 9.96 -25.61 -16.63
CA ILE A 205 10.83 -26.81 -16.74
C ILE A 205 10.00 -28.03 -17.15
N ILE A 206 8.85 -28.28 -16.51
CA ILE A 206 8.01 -29.46 -16.80
C ILE A 206 7.53 -29.45 -18.27
N PHE A 207 7.19 -28.30 -18.81
CA PHE A 207 6.66 -28.18 -20.18
C PHE A 207 7.75 -28.00 -21.25
N SER A 208 9.03 -27.81 -20.87
CA SER A 208 10.18 -27.71 -21.80
C SER A 208 10.90 -29.04 -22.01
N VAL A 209 10.57 -30.11 -21.28
CA VAL A 209 11.04 -31.49 -21.41
C VAL A 209 10.04 -32.30 -22.24
#